data_b4a3a311e7966abd796c66cf9359330c
#
_entry.id   b4a3a311e7966abd796c66cf9359330c
#
_cell.length_a   1.000
_cell.length_b   1.000
_cell.length_c   1.000
_cell.angle_alpha   90.00
_cell.angle_beta   90.00
_cell.angle_gamma   90.00
#
_symmetry.space_group_name_H-M   'P 1'
#
loop_
_entity.id
_entity.type
_entity.pdbx_description
1 polymer ?
#
loop_
_entity_poly.entity_id
_entity_poly.type
_entity_poly.pdbx_seq_one_letter_code
_entity_poly.pdbx_strand_id
1 'polypeptide(L)'
;MHKQPLHVATLGGVRFHHAGAFWFGVVLVTAGVIAHIPMYLMGKDIGYRLAGMPMDTPMLIGMGAIVVGFIASLYGLYPPSSATKSRIASHVRVRALDDAPLSWAHVGLLLTMAVAVTIDVMKPTALAFVMPGMTLEYGLKSPLNPTGTVPAAWLALSGIVGTVMGSFLWGWLGDKIGRRASILYAGIGFIGTSICGAMPSFEWNLAMCLLMGIAVGGMLPICYALLAETIPARHRGWLMILIGADIAGAYILTSWLATELVPTYSWRILWLIGLPTGVLFVMLNRWIPESARFLLAQGRDDEARKVMARYGAVVVEEKESELEIESDVKNQWSELASRQFLGVSLVVGCLALGSGLVLFGFNLWIPTNLRKLGFTESDAILRNAALMGFPLTFVVAWMYGFWSSKKTIILLSSLTAIALFGFVIVGDAVVQNRALLYALLIVPIWGISSVVAVLSVYSSEIYPTRIRSRGTGFAAGASKAGGVAMIALVVFGIAAPSIATVALIGAIPMTLSVFLVFFFGIETRKRRLEEITADEFARAA
;
A
#
# COMPACT_ATOMS: atom_id res chain seq x y z
N MET A 1 -27.16 -18.34 37.25
CA MET A 1 -27.66 -17.57 36.11
C MET A 1 -26.65 -17.72 34.95
N HIS A 2 -26.88 -18.68 34.05
CA HIS A 2 -26.13 -18.82 32.83
C HIS A 2 -26.50 -17.65 31.90
N LYS A 3 -25.57 -16.72 31.69
CA LYS A 3 -25.71 -15.74 30.60
C LYS A 3 -25.67 -16.53 29.29
N GLN A 4 -26.78 -16.54 28.56
CA GLN A 4 -26.84 -17.04 27.19
C GLN A 4 -25.71 -16.38 26.39
N PRO A 5 -24.95 -17.14 25.55
CA PRO A 5 -23.97 -16.54 24.68
C PRO A 5 -24.71 -15.60 23.73
N LEU A 6 -24.32 -14.32 23.74
CA LEU A 6 -24.72 -13.37 22.71
C LEU A 6 -24.53 -14.03 21.34
N HIS A 7 -25.60 -14.11 20.55
CA HIS A 7 -25.55 -14.64 19.18
C HIS A 7 -24.57 -13.78 18.36
N VAL A 8 -23.31 -14.17 18.35
CA VAL A 8 -22.29 -13.55 17.51
C VAL A 8 -22.55 -13.99 16.08
N ALA A 9 -23.10 -13.11 15.26
CA ALA A 9 -23.32 -13.40 13.85
C ALA A 9 -21.96 -13.52 13.16
N THR A 10 -21.67 -14.69 12.60
CA THR A 10 -20.49 -14.91 11.77
C THR A 10 -20.91 -14.90 10.30
N LEU A 11 -20.45 -13.93 9.53
CA LEU A 11 -20.66 -13.91 8.10
C LEU A 11 -19.30 -14.18 7.42
N GLY A 12 -19.15 -15.39 6.89
CA GLY A 12 -17.96 -15.79 6.13
C GLY A 12 -16.63 -15.74 6.90
N GLY A 13 -16.64 -15.88 8.25
CA GLY A 13 -15.44 -15.85 9.09
C GLY A 13 -15.16 -14.53 9.81
N VAL A 14 -15.81 -13.42 9.44
CA VAL A 14 -15.80 -12.17 10.23
C VAL A 14 -16.77 -12.31 11.39
N ARG A 15 -16.31 -12.03 12.60
CA ARG A 15 -17.15 -11.96 13.79
C ARG A 15 -17.71 -10.56 13.93
N PHE A 16 -19.02 -10.44 13.82
CA PHE A 16 -19.74 -9.20 14.14
C PHE A 16 -20.24 -9.28 15.57
N HIS A 17 -19.73 -8.39 16.40
CA HIS A 17 -20.26 -8.26 17.77
C HIS A 17 -21.63 -7.58 17.78
N HIS A 18 -21.85 -6.64 16.83
CA HIS A 18 -23.13 -6.00 16.56
C HIS A 18 -23.31 -5.83 15.04
N ALA A 19 -23.78 -6.89 14.36
CA ALA A 19 -23.95 -6.88 12.91
C ALA A 19 -24.87 -5.75 12.42
N GLY A 20 -25.95 -5.44 13.16
CA GLY A 20 -26.84 -4.33 12.82
C GLY A 20 -26.13 -2.97 12.83
N ALA A 21 -25.27 -2.71 13.84
CA ALA A 21 -24.48 -1.47 13.90
C ALA A 21 -23.47 -1.38 12.74
N PHE A 22 -22.83 -2.50 12.39
CA PHE A 22 -21.91 -2.54 11.27
C PHE A 22 -22.59 -2.16 9.94
N TRP A 23 -23.68 -2.86 9.59
CA TRP A 23 -24.39 -2.61 8.34
C TRP A 23 -25.08 -1.24 8.29
N PHE A 24 -25.62 -0.80 9.41
CA PHE A 24 -26.12 0.58 9.56
C PHE A 24 -25.02 1.60 9.25
N GLY A 25 -23.81 1.38 9.79
CA GLY A 25 -22.66 2.23 9.53
C GLY A 25 -22.26 2.25 8.05
N VAL A 26 -22.22 1.08 7.38
CA VAL A 26 -21.91 0.98 5.94
C VAL A 26 -22.92 1.77 5.10
N VAL A 27 -24.22 1.58 5.37
CA VAL A 27 -25.29 2.31 4.68
C VAL A 27 -25.17 3.80 4.92
N LEU A 28 -24.89 4.22 6.16
CA LEU A 28 -24.79 5.63 6.52
C LEU A 28 -23.58 6.31 5.86
N VAL A 29 -22.41 5.65 5.80
CA VAL A 29 -21.24 6.15 5.06
C VAL A 29 -21.58 6.29 3.58
N THR A 30 -22.19 5.27 2.98
CA THR A 30 -22.53 5.28 1.55
C THR A 30 -23.55 6.38 1.24
N ALA A 31 -24.61 6.52 2.04
CA ALA A 31 -25.60 7.59 1.90
C ALA A 31 -24.97 8.98 2.06
N GLY A 32 -24.06 9.13 3.03
CA GLY A 32 -23.31 10.36 3.24
C GLY A 32 -22.48 10.77 2.02
N VAL A 33 -21.84 9.80 1.36
CA VAL A 33 -21.11 10.06 0.12
C VAL A 33 -22.04 10.44 -1.03
N ILE A 34 -23.18 9.75 -1.18
CA ILE A 34 -24.16 10.05 -2.21
C ILE A 34 -24.71 11.48 -2.04
N ALA A 35 -24.86 11.98 -0.81
CA ALA A 35 -25.28 13.35 -0.52
C ALA A 35 -24.32 14.43 -1.06
N HIS A 36 -23.08 14.09 -1.42
CA HIS A 36 -22.10 15.01 -2.02
C HIS A 36 -22.14 15.03 -3.57
N ILE A 37 -22.76 14.01 -4.20
CA ILE A 37 -22.83 13.92 -5.67
C ILE A 37 -23.57 15.10 -6.30
N PRO A 38 -24.72 15.60 -5.75
CA PRO A 38 -25.41 16.76 -6.32
C PRO A 38 -24.51 17.99 -6.47
N MET A 39 -23.67 18.30 -5.49
CA MET A 39 -22.71 19.42 -5.55
C MET A 39 -21.74 19.26 -6.73
N TYR A 40 -21.22 18.06 -6.96
CA TYR A 40 -20.36 17.78 -8.10
C TYR A 40 -21.11 17.96 -9.43
N LEU A 41 -22.37 17.49 -9.52
CA LEU A 41 -23.18 17.60 -10.74
C LEU A 41 -23.59 19.04 -11.05
N MET A 42 -23.81 19.89 -10.04
CA MET A 42 -24.07 21.33 -10.23
C MET A 42 -22.90 22.04 -10.93
N GLY A 43 -21.67 21.53 -10.77
CA GLY A 43 -20.50 22.06 -11.46
C GLY A 43 -20.43 21.76 -12.95
N LYS A 44 -21.33 20.96 -13.53
CA LYS A 44 -21.27 20.50 -14.93
C LYS A 44 -21.13 21.65 -15.94
N ASP A 45 -21.96 22.69 -15.81
CA ASP A 45 -22.00 23.81 -16.75
C ASP A 45 -20.79 24.75 -16.64
N ILE A 46 -20.02 24.64 -15.55
CA ILE A 46 -18.80 25.41 -15.28
C ILE A 46 -17.52 24.53 -15.35
N GLY A 47 -17.60 23.36 -16.04
CA GLY A 47 -16.49 22.44 -16.19
C GLY A 47 -16.08 21.74 -14.91
N TYR A 48 -17.03 21.50 -14.01
CA TYR A 48 -16.86 20.87 -12.69
C TYR A 48 -15.89 21.63 -11.76
N ARG A 49 -15.78 22.95 -11.92
CA ARG A 49 -15.00 23.82 -11.04
C ARG A 49 -15.84 24.18 -9.82
N LEU A 50 -15.49 23.63 -8.66
CA LEU A 50 -16.22 23.85 -7.41
C LEU A 50 -15.49 24.79 -6.44
N ALA A 51 -14.31 25.28 -6.81
CA ALA A 51 -13.51 26.15 -5.95
C ALA A 51 -14.30 27.41 -5.55
N GLY A 52 -14.40 27.65 -4.22
CA GLY A 52 -15.09 28.81 -3.68
C GLY A 52 -16.62 28.70 -3.61
N MET A 53 -17.22 27.60 -4.05
CA MET A 53 -18.67 27.39 -3.86
C MET A 53 -18.98 27.14 -2.38
N PRO A 54 -20.10 27.66 -1.84
CA PRO A 54 -20.50 27.38 -0.46
C PRO A 54 -20.93 25.92 -0.33
N MET A 55 -20.59 25.29 0.79
CA MET A 55 -21.10 23.96 1.12
C MET A 55 -22.59 24.05 1.45
N ASP A 56 -23.38 23.18 0.84
CA ASP A 56 -24.81 23.09 1.11
C ASP A 56 -25.12 22.22 2.33
N THR A 57 -26.36 22.32 2.81
CA THR A 57 -26.83 21.56 3.98
C THR A 57 -26.74 20.04 3.77
N PRO A 58 -27.10 19.46 2.60
CA PRO A 58 -26.90 18.03 2.32
C PRO A 58 -25.46 17.56 2.47
N MET A 59 -24.46 18.33 2.05
CA MET A 59 -23.04 17.99 2.22
C MET A 59 -22.66 17.93 3.70
N LEU A 60 -23.04 18.94 4.50
CA LEU A 60 -22.73 18.97 5.93
C LEU A 60 -23.37 17.80 6.67
N ILE A 61 -24.64 17.48 6.37
CA ILE A 61 -25.32 16.30 6.90
C ILE A 61 -24.59 15.02 6.44
N GLY A 62 -24.20 14.96 5.17
CA GLY A 62 -23.45 13.84 4.58
C GLY A 62 -22.11 13.60 5.28
N MET A 63 -21.35 14.67 5.59
CA MET A 63 -20.09 14.56 6.36
C MET A 63 -20.35 14.01 7.77
N GLY A 64 -21.37 14.50 8.46
CA GLY A 64 -21.78 13.97 9.76
C GLY A 64 -22.16 12.49 9.69
N ALA A 65 -22.92 12.10 8.66
CA ALA A 65 -23.32 10.72 8.41
C ALA A 65 -22.12 9.81 8.18
N ILE A 66 -21.11 10.26 7.41
CA ILE A 66 -19.88 9.51 7.19
C ILE A 66 -19.14 9.26 8.52
N VAL A 67 -18.96 10.27 9.35
CA VAL A 67 -18.28 10.13 10.66
C VAL A 67 -19.03 9.16 11.58
N VAL A 68 -20.34 9.35 11.73
CA VAL A 68 -21.18 8.46 12.56
C VAL A 68 -21.17 7.04 12.01
N GLY A 69 -21.23 6.89 10.68
CA GLY A 69 -21.17 5.60 10.00
C GLY A 69 -19.86 4.85 10.21
N PHE A 70 -18.72 5.56 10.21
CA PHE A 70 -17.42 4.97 10.57
C PHE A 70 -17.39 4.47 12.01
N ILE A 71 -17.85 5.28 12.94
CA ILE A 71 -17.90 4.89 14.36
C ILE A 71 -18.81 3.68 14.56
N ALA A 72 -20.00 3.68 13.95
CA ALA A 72 -20.95 2.58 14.04
C ALA A 72 -20.39 1.27 13.45
N SER A 73 -19.72 1.36 12.30
CA SER A 73 -19.09 0.19 11.66
C SER A 73 -17.96 -0.39 12.52
N LEU A 74 -17.12 0.47 13.09
CA LEU A 74 -16.06 0.04 14.01
C LEU A 74 -16.63 -0.62 15.27
N TYR A 75 -17.66 0.00 15.88
CA TYR A 75 -18.35 -0.57 17.03
C TYR A 75 -18.90 -1.95 16.73
N GLY A 76 -19.46 -2.15 15.53
CA GLY A 76 -19.97 -3.45 15.09
C GLY A 76 -18.92 -4.55 14.99
N LEU A 77 -17.65 -4.20 14.72
CA LEU A 77 -16.52 -5.12 14.57
C LEU A 77 -15.70 -5.30 15.85
N TYR A 78 -15.67 -4.30 16.74
CA TYR A 78 -14.75 -4.27 17.88
C TYR A 78 -15.19 -5.23 18.99
N PRO A 79 -14.30 -6.14 19.47
CA PRO A 79 -14.66 -7.08 20.52
C PRO A 79 -14.83 -6.38 21.89
N PRO A 80 -15.82 -6.76 22.70
CA PRO A 80 -15.93 -6.25 24.06
C PRO A 80 -14.71 -6.66 24.90
N SER A 81 -14.30 -5.80 25.82
CA SER A 81 -13.07 -5.95 26.63
C SER A 81 -12.97 -7.26 27.43
N SER A 82 -14.09 -7.92 27.68
CA SER A 82 -14.15 -9.22 28.37
C SER A 82 -13.68 -10.40 27.52
N ALA A 83 -13.65 -10.28 26.19
CA ALA A 83 -13.27 -11.36 25.28
C ALA A 83 -11.74 -11.55 25.14
N THR A 84 -10.93 -10.63 25.67
CA THR A 84 -9.46 -10.60 25.47
C THR A 84 -8.68 -11.48 26.46
N LYS A 85 -9.32 -12.20 27.37
CA LYS A 85 -8.65 -12.84 28.53
C LYS A 85 -8.33 -14.33 28.42
N SER A 86 -8.51 -14.98 27.31
CA SER A 86 -8.12 -16.40 27.18
C SER A 86 -7.06 -16.58 26.07
N ARG A 87 -5.79 -16.39 26.42
CA ARG A 87 -4.69 -17.02 25.69
C ARG A 87 -4.71 -18.50 26.05
N ILE A 88 -5.55 -19.25 25.37
CA ILE A 88 -5.46 -20.71 25.41
C ILE A 88 -4.33 -21.09 24.45
N ALA A 89 -3.30 -21.79 24.94
CA ALA A 89 -2.27 -22.36 24.09
C ALA A 89 -2.94 -23.37 23.14
N SER A 90 -2.96 -23.07 21.84
CA SER A 90 -3.46 -24.01 20.84
C SER A 90 -2.37 -25.04 20.55
N HIS A 91 -2.73 -26.33 20.51
CA HIS A 91 -1.84 -27.42 20.13
C HIS A 91 -1.74 -27.62 18.61
N VAL A 92 -2.41 -26.78 17.81
CA VAL A 92 -2.44 -26.85 16.35
C VAL A 92 -1.35 -25.95 15.75
N ARG A 93 -0.46 -26.51 14.94
CA ARG A 93 0.62 -25.74 14.28
C ARG A 93 0.20 -25.25 12.90
N VAL A 94 0.49 -23.99 12.58
CA VAL A 94 0.25 -23.35 11.28
C VAL A 94 1.22 -23.85 10.19
N ARG A 95 2.28 -24.57 10.55
CA ARG A 95 3.29 -25.11 9.62
C ARG A 95 2.70 -25.97 8.50
N ALA A 96 1.54 -26.56 8.72
CA ALA A 96 0.81 -27.35 7.71
C ALA A 96 0.47 -26.57 6.44
N LEU A 97 0.35 -25.23 6.47
CA LEU A 97 0.12 -24.40 5.28
C LEU A 97 1.40 -24.20 4.45
N ASP A 98 2.57 -24.18 5.08
CA ASP A 98 3.86 -23.99 4.39
C ASP A 98 4.20 -25.18 3.47
N ASP A 99 3.79 -26.38 3.83
CA ASP A 99 4.02 -27.62 3.08
C ASP A 99 2.83 -28.03 2.20
N ALA A 100 1.74 -27.27 2.20
CA ALA A 100 0.55 -27.56 1.42
C ALA A 100 0.81 -27.45 -0.09
N PRO A 101 0.11 -28.24 -0.95
CA PRO A 101 0.18 -28.07 -2.39
C PRO A 101 -0.54 -26.81 -2.84
N LEU A 102 -0.04 -26.18 -3.92
CA LEU A 102 -0.73 -25.05 -4.52
C LEU A 102 -2.08 -25.52 -5.11
N SER A 103 -3.18 -24.92 -4.68
CA SER A 103 -4.55 -25.28 -5.06
C SER A 103 -5.29 -24.12 -5.72
N TRP A 104 -6.42 -24.40 -6.35
CA TRP A 104 -7.31 -23.37 -6.92
C TRP A 104 -7.82 -22.37 -5.88
N ALA A 105 -7.88 -22.75 -4.60
CA ALA A 105 -8.21 -21.83 -3.52
C ALA A 105 -7.16 -20.72 -3.37
N HIS A 106 -5.86 -21.06 -3.54
CA HIS A 106 -4.79 -20.06 -3.55
C HIS A 106 -4.88 -19.14 -4.77
N VAL A 107 -5.20 -19.66 -5.95
CA VAL A 107 -5.40 -18.83 -7.17
C VAL A 107 -6.56 -17.86 -6.95
N GLY A 108 -7.68 -18.31 -6.42
CA GLY A 108 -8.82 -17.46 -6.09
C GLY A 108 -8.49 -16.37 -5.08
N LEU A 109 -7.68 -16.70 -4.06
CA LEU A 109 -7.18 -15.71 -3.09
C LEU A 109 -6.27 -14.70 -3.75
N LEU A 110 -5.31 -15.14 -4.57
CA LEU A 110 -4.37 -14.26 -5.28
C LEU A 110 -5.10 -13.27 -6.19
N LEU A 111 -6.06 -13.73 -6.98
CA LEU A 111 -6.87 -12.85 -7.84
C LEU A 111 -7.67 -11.84 -7.02
N THR A 112 -8.28 -12.27 -5.91
CA THR A 112 -9.03 -11.37 -5.03
C THR A 112 -8.11 -10.34 -4.40
N MET A 113 -6.90 -10.75 -3.97
CA MET A 113 -5.91 -9.85 -3.39
C MET A 113 -5.32 -8.90 -4.43
N ALA A 114 -5.10 -9.34 -5.67
CA ALA A 114 -4.67 -8.46 -6.75
C ALA A 114 -5.69 -7.33 -6.96
N VAL A 115 -6.98 -7.65 -7.13
CA VAL A 115 -8.02 -6.61 -7.26
C VAL A 115 -8.07 -5.70 -6.03
N ALA A 116 -7.92 -6.26 -4.83
CA ALA A 116 -7.91 -5.49 -3.59
C ALA A 116 -6.73 -4.52 -3.51
N VAL A 117 -5.52 -4.98 -3.85
CA VAL A 117 -4.30 -4.17 -3.89
C VAL A 117 -4.37 -3.11 -4.99
N THR A 118 -4.89 -3.45 -6.18
CA THR A 118 -5.15 -2.46 -7.25
C THR A 118 -6.00 -1.30 -6.73
N ILE A 119 -7.15 -1.60 -6.10
CA ILE A 119 -8.06 -0.57 -5.57
C ILE A 119 -7.39 0.28 -4.49
N ASP A 120 -6.61 -0.34 -3.60
CA ASP A 120 -5.87 0.34 -2.53
C ASP A 120 -4.84 1.32 -3.10
N VAL A 121 -4.01 0.85 -4.05
CA VAL A 121 -2.90 1.62 -4.63
C VAL A 121 -3.41 2.70 -5.59
N MET A 122 -4.57 2.53 -6.23
CA MET A 122 -5.18 3.57 -7.08
C MET A 122 -5.41 4.88 -6.32
N LYS A 123 -5.75 4.84 -5.04
CA LYS A 123 -6.05 6.04 -4.24
C LYS A 123 -4.84 6.99 -4.12
N PRO A 124 -3.68 6.58 -3.57
CA PRO A 124 -2.50 7.45 -3.53
C PRO A 124 -1.95 7.76 -4.93
N THR A 125 -2.08 6.84 -5.89
CA THR A 125 -1.65 7.07 -7.28
C THR A 125 -2.45 8.17 -7.95
N ALA A 126 -3.76 8.29 -7.66
CA ALA A 126 -4.61 9.34 -8.20
C ALA A 126 -4.10 10.75 -7.86
N LEU A 127 -3.37 10.93 -6.74
CA LEU A 127 -2.77 12.23 -6.38
C LEU A 127 -1.92 12.82 -7.50
N ALA A 128 -1.14 12.00 -8.21
CA ALA A 128 -0.29 12.46 -9.30
C ALA A 128 -1.10 13.07 -10.46
N PHE A 129 -2.26 12.48 -10.76
CA PHE A 129 -3.13 12.91 -11.87
C PHE A 129 -4.12 14.00 -11.47
N VAL A 130 -4.45 14.12 -10.19
CA VAL A 130 -5.29 15.19 -9.61
C VAL A 130 -4.51 16.49 -9.49
N MET A 131 -3.22 16.43 -9.12
CA MET A 131 -2.39 17.58 -8.81
C MET A 131 -2.38 18.68 -9.89
N PRO A 132 -2.26 18.38 -11.19
CA PRO A 132 -2.25 19.41 -12.23
C PRO A 132 -3.56 20.22 -12.29
N GLY A 133 -4.71 19.51 -12.25
CA GLY A 133 -6.03 20.15 -12.30
C GLY A 133 -6.32 20.97 -11.05
N MET A 134 -6.01 20.42 -9.89
CA MET A 134 -6.17 21.09 -8.60
C MET A 134 -5.31 22.35 -8.48
N THR A 135 -4.06 22.32 -8.98
CA THR A 135 -3.17 23.48 -9.00
C THR A 135 -3.79 24.66 -9.75
N LEU A 136 -4.38 24.40 -10.92
CA LEU A 136 -5.01 25.44 -11.74
C LEU A 136 -6.31 25.93 -11.12
N GLU A 137 -7.10 25.04 -10.52
CA GLU A 137 -8.41 25.40 -9.97
C GLU A 137 -8.31 26.23 -8.68
N TYR A 138 -7.39 25.86 -7.77
CA TYR A 138 -7.20 26.58 -6.50
C TYR A 138 -6.07 27.62 -6.52
N GLY A 139 -5.42 27.85 -7.67
CA GLY A 139 -4.30 28.81 -7.78
C GLY A 139 -3.06 28.43 -6.96
N LEU A 140 -2.80 27.13 -6.79
CA LEU A 140 -1.72 26.63 -5.92
C LEU A 140 -0.35 26.82 -6.58
N LYS A 141 0.67 26.98 -5.74
CA LYS A 141 2.07 27.04 -6.18
C LYS A 141 2.58 25.67 -6.63
N SER A 142 2.98 25.56 -7.90
CA SER A 142 3.55 24.35 -8.50
C SER A 142 4.38 24.73 -9.75
N PRO A 143 5.03 23.75 -10.44
CA PRO A 143 5.65 24.03 -11.73
C PRO A 143 4.70 24.61 -12.80
N LEU A 144 3.41 24.35 -12.72
CA LEU A 144 2.38 24.90 -13.62
C LEU A 144 1.93 26.32 -13.23
N ASN A 145 2.07 26.70 -11.96
CA ASN A 145 1.72 28.00 -11.43
C ASN A 145 2.78 28.47 -10.42
N PRO A 146 3.91 29.02 -10.86
CA PRO A 146 4.99 29.43 -9.97
C PRO A 146 4.63 30.60 -9.05
N THR A 147 3.63 31.41 -9.44
CA THR A 147 3.18 32.61 -8.70
C THR A 147 2.19 32.32 -7.59
N GLY A 148 1.70 31.08 -7.49
CA GLY A 148 0.82 30.65 -6.39
C GLY A 148 1.46 30.83 -5.02
N THR A 149 0.65 31.07 -4.00
CA THR A 149 1.13 31.30 -2.61
C THR A 149 1.20 30.01 -1.80
N VAL A 150 0.20 29.14 -1.94
CA VAL A 150 0.08 27.89 -1.19
C VAL A 150 0.65 26.74 -2.02
N PRO A 151 1.69 26.02 -1.55
CA PRO A 151 2.26 24.89 -2.27
C PRO A 151 1.24 23.74 -2.48
N ALA A 152 1.06 23.29 -3.72
CA ALA A 152 0.23 22.14 -4.04
C ALA A 152 0.70 20.84 -3.35
N ALA A 153 2.00 20.77 -3.03
CA ALA A 153 2.61 19.64 -2.33
C ALA A 153 2.01 19.35 -0.94
N TRP A 154 1.33 20.30 -0.31
CA TRP A 154 0.59 20.06 0.94
C TRP A 154 -0.43 18.93 0.81
N LEU A 155 -1.06 18.78 -0.36
CA LEU A 155 -2.00 17.69 -0.59
C LEU A 155 -1.31 16.32 -0.45
N ALA A 156 -0.19 16.15 -1.13
CA ALA A 156 0.57 14.91 -1.08
C ALA A 156 1.18 14.66 0.32
N LEU A 157 1.63 15.72 1.00
CA LEU A 157 2.14 15.62 2.38
C LEU A 157 1.04 15.17 3.33
N SER A 158 -0.16 15.74 3.23
CA SER A 158 -1.33 15.34 4.01
C SER A 158 -1.63 13.85 3.82
N GLY A 159 -1.68 13.39 2.57
CA GLY A 159 -1.93 11.99 2.24
C GLY A 159 -0.89 11.04 2.83
N ILE A 160 0.42 11.34 2.68
CA ILE A 160 1.47 10.45 3.17
C ILE A 160 1.57 10.46 4.70
N VAL A 161 1.36 11.60 5.35
CA VAL A 161 1.24 11.65 6.82
C VAL A 161 0.08 10.79 7.29
N GLY A 162 -1.07 10.87 6.60
CA GLY A 162 -2.20 9.98 6.84
C GLY A 162 -1.82 8.51 6.71
N THR A 163 -1.05 8.11 5.68
CA THR A 163 -0.63 6.71 5.52
C THR A 163 0.32 6.23 6.62
N VAL A 164 1.17 7.11 7.16
CA VAL A 164 2.01 6.79 8.32
C VAL A 164 1.13 6.53 9.54
N MET A 165 0.20 7.45 9.86
CA MET A 165 -0.75 7.28 10.97
C MET A 165 -1.60 6.01 10.80
N GLY A 166 -2.09 5.79 9.58
CA GLY A 166 -2.87 4.61 9.22
C GLY A 166 -2.10 3.31 9.44
N SER A 167 -0.79 3.27 9.13
CA SER A 167 0.02 2.06 9.31
C SER A 167 0.07 1.60 10.76
N PHE A 168 0.17 2.52 11.72
CA PHE A 168 0.11 2.19 13.14
C PHE A 168 -1.29 1.78 13.57
N LEU A 169 -2.30 2.53 13.14
CA LEU A 169 -3.70 2.26 13.47
C LEU A 169 -4.12 0.87 12.97
N TRP A 170 -3.86 0.55 11.71
CA TRP A 170 -4.25 -0.72 11.11
C TRP A 170 -3.44 -1.91 11.63
N GLY A 171 -2.14 -1.72 11.97
CA GLY A 171 -1.35 -2.74 12.64
C GLY A 171 -1.98 -3.14 13.96
N TRP A 172 -2.35 -2.15 14.80
CA TRP A 172 -3.04 -2.37 16.06
C TRP A 172 -4.45 -2.98 15.87
N LEU A 173 -5.21 -2.45 14.92
CA LEU A 173 -6.59 -2.88 14.67
C LEU A 173 -6.61 -4.32 14.12
N GLY A 174 -5.70 -4.67 13.20
CA GLY A 174 -5.58 -6.01 12.64
C GLY A 174 -5.32 -7.11 13.67
N ASP A 175 -4.61 -6.78 14.75
CA ASP A 175 -4.40 -7.70 15.86
C ASP A 175 -5.62 -7.82 16.80
N LYS A 176 -6.51 -6.83 16.78
CA LYS A 176 -7.72 -6.81 17.61
C LYS A 176 -8.93 -7.43 16.93
N ILE A 177 -9.25 -7.02 15.71
CA ILE A 177 -10.46 -7.44 15.00
C ILE A 177 -10.20 -8.54 13.95
N GLY A 178 -8.94 -8.82 13.62
CA GLY A 178 -8.53 -9.77 12.59
C GLY A 178 -8.17 -9.11 11.27
N ARG A 179 -7.45 -9.88 10.42
CA ARG A 179 -6.95 -9.38 9.13
C ARG A 179 -8.10 -9.09 8.16
N ARG A 180 -9.02 -10.03 8.04
CA ARG A 180 -10.18 -9.92 7.16
C ARG A 180 -11.12 -8.78 7.56
N ALA A 181 -11.44 -8.65 8.85
CA ALA A 181 -12.30 -7.57 9.35
C ALA A 181 -11.65 -6.20 9.14
N SER A 182 -10.32 -6.09 9.29
CA SER A 182 -9.57 -4.86 9.01
C SER A 182 -9.63 -4.48 7.54
N ILE A 183 -9.45 -5.44 6.64
CA ILE A 183 -9.59 -5.24 5.19
C ILE A 183 -11.00 -4.73 4.85
N LEU A 184 -12.03 -5.32 5.43
CA LEU A 184 -13.41 -4.90 5.24
C LEU A 184 -13.64 -3.45 5.71
N TYR A 185 -13.10 -3.08 6.87
CA TYR A 185 -13.23 -1.73 7.43
C TYR A 185 -12.46 -0.68 6.62
N ALA A 186 -11.29 -1.04 6.06
CA ALA A 186 -10.56 -0.18 5.11
C ALA A 186 -11.39 0.13 3.86
N GLY A 187 -12.13 -0.85 3.34
CA GLY A 187 -13.05 -0.65 2.21
C GLY A 187 -14.12 0.41 2.48
N ILE A 188 -14.65 0.46 3.72
CA ILE A 188 -15.57 1.53 4.15
C ILE A 188 -14.85 2.89 4.12
N GLY A 189 -13.57 2.92 4.52
CA GLY A 189 -12.71 4.10 4.41
C GLY A 189 -12.59 4.61 2.97
N PHE A 190 -12.46 3.71 2.02
CA PHE A 190 -12.39 4.08 0.59
C PHE A 190 -13.69 4.69 0.07
N ILE A 191 -14.85 4.19 0.52
CA ILE A 191 -16.13 4.80 0.21
C ILE A 191 -16.17 6.22 0.79
N GLY A 192 -15.93 6.38 2.09
CA GLY A 192 -16.04 7.66 2.79
C GLY A 192 -15.15 8.76 2.22
N THR A 193 -13.92 8.43 1.82
CA THR A 193 -12.96 9.41 1.31
C THR A 193 -13.16 9.78 -0.17
N SER A 194 -14.10 9.17 -0.87
CA SER A 194 -14.44 9.56 -2.25
C SER A 194 -15.05 10.97 -2.36
N ILE A 195 -15.57 11.54 -1.25
CA ILE A 195 -16.09 12.91 -1.21
C ILE A 195 -15.03 13.99 -1.49
N CYS A 196 -13.72 13.66 -1.46
CA CYS A 196 -12.67 14.59 -1.89
C CYS A 196 -12.99 15.27 -3.24
N GLY A 197 -13.63 14.53 -4.17
CA GLY A 197 -14.02 15.05 -5.48
C GLY A 197 -15.08 16.15 -5.45
N ALA A 198 -15.85 16.26 -4.39
CA ALA A 198 -16.90 17.25 -4.23
C ALA A 198 -16.52 18.44 -3.34
N MET A 199 -15.32 18.44 -2.76
CA MET A 199 -14.89 19.49 -1.84
C MET A 199 -14.65 20.83 -2.54
N PRO A 200 -15.20 21.95 -2.01
CA PRO A 200 -15.10 23.27 -2.64
C PRO A 200 -13.85 24.05 -2.27
N SER A 201 -13.10 23.65 -1.23
CA SER A 201 -11.89 24.33 -0.82
C SER A 201 -10.69 23.39 -0.73
N PHE A 202 -9.48 23.96 -0.79
CA PHE A 202 -8.24 23.21 -0.70
C PHE A 202 -8.04 22.62 0.70
N GLU A 203 -8.42 23.34 1.75
CA GLU A 203 -8.31 22.91 3.15
C GLU A 203 -9.14 21.65 3.41
N TRP A 204 -10.36 21.60 2.88
CA TRP A 204 -11.19 20.40 2.95
C TRP A 204 -10.57 19.23 2.19
N ASN A 205 -9.97 19.50 1.02
CA ASN A 205 -9.24 18.46 0.30
C ASN A 205 -8.03 17.96 1.09
N LEU A 206 -7.30 18.81 1.82
CA LEU A 206 -6.22 18.38 2.71
C LEU A 206 -6.72 17.46 3.82
N ALA A 207 -7.80 17.83 4.49
CA ALA A 207 -8.40 17.03 5.56
C ALA A 207 -8.86 15.66 5.04
N MET A 208 -9.55 15.65 3.89
CA MET A 208 -10.02 14.40 3.28
C MET A 208 -8.87 13.53 2.77
N CYS A 209 -7.81 14.14 2.24
CA CYS A 209 -6.61 13.43 1.80
C CYS A 209 -5.85 12.78 2.98
N LEU A 210 -5.82 13.44 4.14
CA LEU A 210 -5.31 12.85 5.38
C LEU A 210 -6.11 11.61 5.77
N LEU A 211 -7.44 11.71 5.77
CA LEU A 211 -8.33 10.59 6.10
C LEU A 211 -8.19 9.44 5.08
N MET A 212 -8.05 9.77 3.79
CA MET A 212 -7.76 8.79 2.76
C MET A 212 -6.43 8.08 3.06
N GLY A 213 -5.40 8.83 3.38
CA GLY A 213 -4.11 8.26 3.78
C GLY A 213 -4.23 7.31 4.96
N ILE A 214 -4.99 7.69 6.00
CA ILE A 214 -5.25 6.83 7.15
C ILE A 214 -5.97 5.54 6.72
N ALA A 215 -6.95 5.60 5.82
CA ALA A 215 -7.66 4.42 5.34
C ALA A 215 -6.75 3.46 4.56
N VAL A 216 -5.88 3.99 3.68
CA VAL A 216 -4.95 3.22 2.84
C VAL A 216 -3.76 2.67 3.62
N GLY A 217 -3.28 3.38 4.65
CA GLY A 217 -1.95 3.21 5.22
C GLY A 217 -1.58 1.83 5.74
N GLY A 218 -2.54 0.99 6.10
CA GLY A 218 -2.27 -0.33 6.65
C GLY A 218 -2.78 -1.50 5.81
N MET A 219 -3.48 -1.22 4.74
CA MET A 219 -4.11 -2.24 3.92
C MET A 219 -3.09 -3.18 3.27
N LEU A 220 -2.11 -2.62 2.59
CA LEU A 220 -1.07 -3.39 1.91
C LEU A 220 -0.31 -4.33 2.87
N PRO A 221 0.21 -3.87 4.02
CA PRO A 221 0.84 -4.75 5.00
C PRO A 221 -0.06 -5.89 5.49
N ILE A 222 -1.36 -5.63 5.70
CA ILE A 222 -2.31 -6.66 6.12
C ILE A 222 -2.53 -7.71 5.03
N CYS A 223 -2.66 -7.27 3.78
CA CYS A 223 -2.78 -8.18 2.62
C CYS A 223 -1.54 -9.07 2.49
N TYR A 224 -0.34 -8.49 2.57
CA TYR A 224 0.91 -9.26 2.53
C TYR A 224 1.05 -10.22 3.70
N ALA A 225 0.67 -9.81 4.92
CA ALA A 225 0.70 -10.70 6.08
C ALA A 225 -0.23 -11.90 5.87
N LEU A 226 -1.46 -11.66 5.39
CA LEU A 226 -2.42 -12.73 5.11
C LEU A 226 -1.92 -13.68 4.02
N LEU A 227 -1.35 -13.14 2.93
CA LEU A 227 -0.77 -13.95 1.84
C LEU A 227 0.43 -14.77 2.32
N ALA A 228 1.33 -14.17 3.11
CA ALA A 228 2.49 -14.86 3.67
C ALA A 228 2.09 -16.00 4.62
N GLU A 229 0.96 -15.85 5.31
CA GLU A 229 0.42 -16.87 6.23
C GLU A 229 -0.38 -17.97 5.50
N THR A 230 -0.78 -17.75 4.24
CA THR A 230 -1.67 -18.66 3.51
C THR A 230 -0.96 -19.37 2.36
N ILE A 231 0.00 -18.71 1.68
CA ILE A 231 0.70 -19.28 0.51
C ILE A 231 1.79 -20.25 0.96
N PRO A 232 1.89 -21.45 0.33
CA PRO A 232 2.96 -22.42 0.61
C PRO A 232 4.36 -21.81 0.46
N ALA A 233 5.29 -22.15 1.35
CA ALA A 233 6.63 -21.57 1.42
C ALA A 233 7.37 -21.64 0.07
N ARG A 234 7.25 -22.77 -0.65
CA ARG A 234 7.88 -22.99 -1.95
C ARG A 234 7.49 -21.96 -3.03
N HIS A 235 6.25 -21.44 -2.97
CA HIS A 235 5.69 -20.53 -3.98
C HIS A 235 5.51 -19.10 -3.49
N ARG A 236 5.73 -18.85 -2.21
CA ARG A 236 5.46 -17.58 -1.54
C ARG A 236 6.20 -16.40 -2.20
N GLY A 237 7.53 -16.51 -2.37
CA GLY A 237 8.36 -15.41 -2.86
C GLY A 237 7.88 -14.85 -4.21
N TRP A 238 7.79 -15.67 -5.24
CA TRP A 238 7.41 -15.20 -6.58
C TRP A 238 5.94 -14.78 -6.70
N LEU A 239 5.02 -15.47 -6.00
CA LEU A 239 3.60 -15.08 -5.98
C LEU A 239 3.37 -13.75 -5.26
N MET A 240 4.06 -13.52 -4.15
CA MET A 240 3.97 -12.25 -3.44
C MET A 240 4.55 -11.09 -4.27
N ILE A 241 5.60 -11.33 -5.05
CA ILE A 241 6.13 -10.33 -5.98
C ILE A 241 5.11 -10.01 -7.08
N LEU A 242 4.41 -11.00 -7.63
CA LEU A 242 3.35 -10.75 -8.61
C LEU A 242 2.24 -9.86 -8.05
N ILE A 243 1.82 -10.09 -6.80
CA ILE A 243 0.85 -9.21 -6.13
C ILE A 243 1.44 -7.81 -5.90
N GLY A 244 2.73 -7.71 -5.52
CA GLY A 244 3.39 -6.41 -5.35
C GLY A 244 3.57 -5.65 -6.66
N ALA A 245 3.77 -6.37 -7.73
CA ALA A 245 3.86 -5.82 -9.08
C ALA A 245 2.55 -5.22 -9.58
N ASP A 246 1.42 -5.56 -8.95
CA ASP A 246 0.12 -4.96 -9.20
C ASP A 246 0.07 -3.45 -8.87
N ILE A 247 1.07 -2.93 -8.14
CA ILE A 247 1.29 -1.48 -8.01
C ILE A 247 1.44 -0.83 -9.39
N ALA A 248 2.14 -1.47 -10.33
CA ALA A 248 2.23 -1.00 -11.70
C ALA A 248 0.89 -1.12 -12.43
N GLY A 249 0.12 -2.19 -12.19
CA GLY A 249 -1.23 -2.37 -12.70
C GLY A 249 -2.18 -1.27 -12.23
N ALA A 250 -2.13 -0.92 -10.96
CA ALA A 250 -2.89 0.20 -10.40
C ALA A 250 -2.53 1.54 -11.04
N TYR A 251 -1.24 1.77 -11.33
CA TYR A 251 -0.79 2.97 -12.03
C TYR A 251 -1.34 3.03 -13.46
N ILE A 252 -1.31 1.89 -14.20
CA ILE A 252 -1.88 1.79 -15.56
C ILE A 252 -3.38 2.11 -15.52
N LEU A 253 -4.12 1.48 -14.62
CA LEU A 253 -5.56 1.68 -14.51
C LEU A 253 -5.91 3.13 -14.14
N THR A 254 -5.18 3.71 -13.16
CA THR A 254 -5.41 5.10 -12.76
C THR A 254 -5.07 6.09 -13.87
N SER A 255 -3.96 5.90 -14.58
CA SER A 255 -3.57 6.76 -15.70
C SER A 255 -4.53 6.61 -16.90
N TRP A 256 -5.06 5.42 -17.14
CA TRP A 256 -6.09 5.20 -18.15
C TRP A 256 -7.38 5.93 -17.80
N LEU A 257 -7.87 5.78 -16.57
CA LEU A 257 -9.05 6.51 -16.08
C LEU A 257 -8.83 8.02 -16.13
N ALA A 258 -7.62 8.50 -15.79
CA ALA A 258 -7.26 9.91 -15.91
C ALA A 258 -7.33 10.39 -17.36
N THR A 259 -6.78 9.63 -18.30
CA THR A 259 -6.78 9.95 -19.73
C THR A 259 -8.20 10.07 -20.29
N GLU A 260 -9.08 9.14 -19.94
CA GLU A 260 -10.44 9.07 -20.51
C GLU A 260 -11.42 10.01 -19.80
N LEU A 261 -11.31 10.15 -18.47
CA LEU A 261 -12.35 10.82 -17.69
C LEU A 261 -12.03 12.27 -17.34
N VAL A 262 -10.76 12.62 -17.10
CA VAL A 262 -10.38 13.97 -16.66
C VAL A 262 -10.74 15.05 -17.68
N PRO A 263 -10.59 14.86 -19.00
CA PRO A 263 -10.96 15.87 -19.98
C PRO A 263 -12.45 16.24 -19.96
N THR A 264 -13.32 15.25 -19.65
CA THR A 264 -14.78 15.42 -19.67
C THR A 264 -15.36 15.81 -18.31
N TYR A 265 -14.83 15.20 -17.22
CA TYR A 265 -15.42 15.25 -15.88
C TYR A 265 -14.53 15.94 -14.85
N SER A 266 -13.45 16.62 -15.27
CA SER A 266 -12.44 17.21 -14.39
C SER A 266 -11.66 16.16 -13.56
N TRP A 267 -10.54 16.58 -12.98
CA TRP A 267 -9.72 15.77 -12.05
C TRP A 267 -10.51 15.21 -10.86
N ARG A 268 -11.62 15.83 -10.52
CA ARG A 268 -12.48 15.48 -9.38
C ARG A 268 -13.08 14.09 -9.49
N ILE A 269 -13.34 13.62 -10.73
CA ILE A 269 -13.91 12.28 -10.97
C ILE A 269 -13.00 11.16 -10.43
N LEU A 270 -11.67 11.34 -10.43
CA LEU A 270 -10.73 10.35 -9.94
C LEU A 270 -10.91 10.03 -8.44
N TRP A 271 -11.42 10.98 -7.67
CA TRP A 271 -11.80 10.76 -6.28
C TRP A 271 -13.13 10.04 -6.16
N LEU A 272 -14.13 10.47 -6.95
CA LEU A 272 -15.49 9.91 -6.90
C LEU A 272 -15.54 8.43 -7.31
N ILE A 273 -14.61 7.95 -8.17
CA ILE A 273 -14.41 6.53 -8.48
C ILE A 273 -14.15 5.70 -7.20
N GLY A 274 -13.72 6.32 -6.13
CA GLY A 274 -13.59 5.68 -4.83
C GLY A 274 -14.88 5.06 -4.31
N LEU A 275 -16.05 5.58 -4.67
CA LEU A 275 -17.33 5.02 -4.24
C LEU A 275 -17.58 3.62 -4.86
N PRO A 276 -17.65 3.43 -6.19
CA PRO A 276 -17.87 2.12 -6.76
C PRO A 276 -16.74 1.13 -6.46
N THR A 277 -15.48 1.58 -6.44
CA THR A 277 -14.34 0.71 -6.12
C THR A 277 -14.34 0.28 -4.65
N GLY A 278 -14.72 1.16 -3.71
CA GLY A 278 -14.89 0.83 -2.31
C GLY A 278 -16.03 -0.16 -2.06
N VAL A 279 -17.16 -0.01 -2.76
CA VAL A 279 -18.28 -0.97 -2.71
C VAL A 279 -17.83 -2.33 -3.24
N LEU A 280 -17.16 -2.36 -4.39
CA LEU A 280 -16.57 -3.59 -4.95
C LEU A 280 -15.64 -4.26 -3.93
N PHE A 281 -14.81 -3.48 -3.25
CA PHE A 281 -13.89 -3.97 -2.24
C PHE A 281 -14.61 -4.63 -1.05
N VAL A 282 -15.67 -4.00 -0.54
CA VAL A 282 -16.53 -4.58 0.51
C VAL A 282 -17.14 -5.92 0.03
N MET A 283 -17.57 -5.99 -1.23
CA MET A 283 -18.11 -7.22 -1.82
C MET A 283 -17.05 -8.32 -1.97
N LEU A 284 -15.82 -7.97 -2.36
CA LEU A 284 -14.71 -8.93 -2.49
C LEU A 284 -14.31 -9.57 -1.17
N ASN A 285 -14.57 -8.91 -0.04
CA ASN A 285 -14.22 -9.43 1.27
C ASN A 285 -14.76 -10.83 1.57
N ARG A 286 -15.87 -11.24 0.94
CA ARG A 286 -16.44 -12.59 1.15
C ARG A 286 -15.51 -13.73 0.69
N TRP A 287 -14.59 -13.47 -0.23
CA TRP A 287 -13.62 -14.46 -0.73
C TRP A 287 -12.31 -14.46 0.05
N ILE A 288 -12.07 -13.42 0.84
CA ILE A 288 -10.87 -13.29 1.67
C ILE A 288 -11.03 -14.17 2.92
N PRO A 289 -10.11 -15.12 3.21
CA PRO A 289 -10.14 -15.89 4.44
C PRO A 289 -9.67 -15.05 5.63
N GLU A 290 -10.02 -15.46 6.86
CA GLU A 290 -9.31 -14.98 8.04
C GLU A 290 -7.98 -15.73 8.21
N SER A 291 -7.00 -15.11 8.84
CA SER A 291 -5.71 -15.74 9.14
C SER A 291 -5.87 -16.94 10.08
N ALA A 292 -5.34 -18.10 9.70
CA ALA A 292 -5.34 -19.27 10.57
C ALA A 292 -4.58 -19.00 11.89
N ARG A 293 -3.47 -18.24 11.83
CA ARG A 293 -2.70 -17.83 13.02
C ARG A 293 -3.52 -16.95 13.96
N PHE A 294 -4.27 -15.99 13.40
CA PHE A 294 -5.17 -15.14 14.20
C PHE A 294 -6.28 -15.96 14.86
N LEU A 295 -6.89 -16.89 14.13
CA LEU A 295 -7.94 -17.77 14.66
C LEU A 295 -7.43 -18.63 15.81
N LEU A 296 -6.24 -19.24 15.68
CA LEU A 296 -5.60 -20.02 16.75
C LEU A 296 -5.27 -19.15 17.97
N ALA A 297 -4.74 -17.94 17.75
CA ALA A 297 -4.45 -17.01 18.85
C ALA A 297 -5.70 -16.56 19.60
N GLN A 298 -6.90 -16.70 19.00
CA GLN A 298 -8.19 -16.43 19.61
C GLN A 298 -8.89 -17.68 20.17
N GLY A 299 -8.24 -18.85 20.14
CA GLY A 299 -8.83 -20.12 20.57
C GLY A 299 -9.96 -20.62 19.67
N ARG A 300 -9.95 -20.23 18.37
CA ARG A 300 -10.94 -20.62 17.35
C ARG A 300 -10.41 -21.77 16.48
N ASP A 301 -10.01 -22.86 17.12
CA ASP A 301 -9.30 -23.96 16.48
C ASP A 301 -10.10 -24.63 15.36
N ASP A 302 -11.42 -24.82 15.52
CA ASP A 302 -12.28 -25.40 14.50
C ASP A 302 -12.35 -24.57 13.21
N GLU A 303 -12.38 -23.24 13.36
CA GLU A 303 -12.37 -22.34 12.21
C GLU A 303 -11.00 -22.29 11.55
N ALA A 304 -9.92 -22.30 12.33
CA ALA A 304 -8.57 -22.40 11.82
C ALA A 304 -8.36 -23.69 11.02
N ARG A 305 -8.82 -24.84 11.54
CA ARG A 305 -8.78 -26.14 10.83
C ARG A 305 -9.56 -26.09 9.50
N LYS A 306 -10.74 -25.45 9.47
CA LYS A 306 -11.52 -25.25 8.23
C LYS A 306 -10.77 -24.41 7.19
N VAL A 307 -10.12 -23.32 7.63
CA VAL A 307 -9.30 -22.49 6.73
C VAL A 307 -8.12 -23.30 6.21
N MET A 308 -7.37 -23.99 7.08
CA MET A 308 -6.23 -24.82 6.67
C MET A 308 -6.64 -25.94 5.70
N ALA A 309 -7.74 -26.64 5.96
CA ALA A 309 -8.29 -27.69 5.07
C ALA A 309 -8.68 -27.12 3.70
N ARG A 310 -9.27 -25.91 3.63
CA ARG A 310 -9.61 -25.24 2.36
C ARG A 310 -8.38 -25.04 1.47
N TYR A 311 -7.20 -24.81 2.08
CA TYR A 311 -5.94 -24.61 1.38
C TYR A 311 -5.09 -25.88 1.29
N GLY A 312 -5.68 -27.05 1.57
CA GLY A 312 -5.04 -28.37 1.38
C GLY A 312 -4.00 -28.72 2.43
N ALA A 313 -3.99 -28.05 3.57
CA ALA A 313 -3.10 -28.36 4.66
C ALA A 313 -3.61 -29.58 5.47
N VAL A 314 -2.71 -30.54 5.72
CA VAL A 314 -2.98 -31.66 6.62
C VAL A 314 -2.52 -31.25 8.02
N VAL A 315 -3.47 -31.13 8.95
CA VAL A 315 -3.18 -30.75 10.33
C VAL A 315 -2.61 -31.95 11.08
N VAL A 316 -1.34 -31.87 11.46
CA VAL A 316 -0.68 -32.86 12.32
C VAL A 316 -0.54 -32.27 13.72
N GLU A 317 -0.96 -33.03 14.73
CA GLU A 317 -0.73 -32.68 16.14
C GLU A 317 0.64 -33.22 16.55
N GLU A 318 1.62 -32.34 16.76
CA GLU A 318 2.96 -32.69 17.23
C GLU A 318 3.25 -32.12 18.62
N LYS A 319 3.98 -32.90 19.39
CA LYS A 319 4.51 -32.54 20.71
C LYS A 319 5.69 -31.56 20.58
N GLU A 320 5.83 -30.68 21.56
CA GLU A 320 6.89 -29.66 21.70
C GLU A 320 8.30 -30.22 21.47
N SER A 321 9.05 -29.74 20.47
CA SER A 321 10.52 -29.80 20.49
C SER A 321 11.22 -29.14 19.31
N GLU A 322 11.03 -27.87 18.94
CA GLU A 322 11.95 -27.21 17.98
C GLU A 322 11.94 -25.67 18.05
N LEU A 323 11.82 -25.08 19.23
CA LEU A 323 11.83 -23.64 19.45
C LEU A 323 13.11 -23.08 20.07
N GLU A 324 14.18 -23.88 20.15
CA GLU A 324 15.39 -23.47 20.90
C GLU A 324 16.28 -22.44 20.19
N ILE A 325 16.34 -22.43 18.85
CA ILE A 325 17.25 -21.53 18.12
C ILE A 325 16.77 -20.06 18.13
N GLU A 326 15.47 -19.81 18.27
CA GLU A 326 14.92 -18.43 18.34
C GLU A 326 14.90 -17.85 19.77
N SER A 327 15.29 -18.60 20.79
CA SER A 327 15.25 -18.17 22.20
C SER A 327 16.13 -16.94 22.48
N ASP A 328 17.22 -16.77 21.74
CA ASP A 328 18.23 -15.75 22.01
C ASP A 328 17.94 -14.39 21.38
N VAL A 329 17.01 -14.32 20.41
CA VAL A 329 16.61 -13.05 19.79
C VAL A 329 15.56 -12.35 20.65
N LYS A 330 15.93 -11.20 21.24
CA LYS A 330 15.00 -10.37 22.00
C LYS A 330 13.97 -9.74 21.06
N ASN A 331 12.69 -9.80 21.44
CA ASN A 331 11.60 -9.20 20.68
C ASN A 331 11.57 -7.66 20.91
N GLN A 332 12.61 -6.94 20.44
CA GLN A 332 12.79 -5.49 20.62
C GLN A 332 13.22 -4.82 19.31
N TRP A 333 12.93 -3.54 19.16
CA TRP A 333 13.36 -2.74 17.99
C TRP A 333 14.88 -2.61 17.91
N SER A 334 15.57 -2.61 19.05
CA SER A 334 17.02 -2.53 19.14
C SER A 334 17.74 -3.71 18.46
N GLU A 335 17.06 -4.86 18.30
CA GLU A 335 17.64 -6.00 17.60
C GLU A 335 17.92 -5.73 16.11
N LEU A 336 17.14 -4.85 15.47
CA LEU A 336 17.41 -4.44 14.09
C LEU A 336 18.74 -3.68 13.94
N ALA A 337 19.20 -3.05 15.02
CA ALA A 337 20.48 -2.33 15.09
C ALA A 337 21.59 -3.16 15.74
N SER A 338 21.33 -4.43 16.09
CA SER A 338 22.35 -5.33 16.63
C SER A 338 23.43 -5.61 15.58
N ARG A 339 24.64 -5.96 16.04
CA ARG A 339 25.78 -6.26 15.16
C ARG A 339 25.44 -7.30 14.08
N GLN A 340 24.56 -8.22 14.41
CA GLN A 340 24.13 -9.30 13.52
C GLN A 340 23.24 -8.81 12.38
N PHE A 341 22.30 -7.89 12.65
CA PHE A 341 21.30 -7.44 11.68
C PHE A 341 21.57 -6.05 11.10
N LEU A 342 22.57 -5.31 11.62
CA LEU A 342 22.85 -3.94 11.21
C LEU A 342 23.07 -3.79 9.69
N GLY A 343 23.90 -4.66 9.11
CA GLY A 343 24.20 -4.61 7.68
C GLY A 343 22.96 -4.80 6.82
N VAL A 344 22.14 -5.80 7.17
CA VAL A 344 20.87 -6.09 6.47
C VAL A 344 19.85 -4.98 6.70
N SER A 345 19.77 -4.44 7.91
CA SER A 345 18.87 -3.32 8.23
C SER A 345 19.28 -2.05 7.50
N LEU A 346 20.56 -1.80 7.28
CA LEU A 346 21.04 -0.70 6.43
C LEU A 346 20.64 -0.91 4.97
N VAL A 347 20.75 -2.12 4.43
CA VAL A 347 20.27 -2.47 3.09
C VAL A 347 18.79 -2.17 2.96
N VAL A 348 17.98 -2.72 3.86
CA VAL A 348 16.51 -2.53 3.85
C VAL A 348 16.14 -1.06 4.02
N GLY A 349 16.74 -0.36 4.97
CA GLY A 349 16.47 1.04 5.26
C GLY A 349 16.80 1.96 4.08
N CYS A 350 17.97 1.80 3.46
CA CYS A 350 18.40 2.61 2.33
C CYS A 350 17.54 2.34 1.07
N LEU A 351 17.29 1.07 0.77
CA LEU A 351 16.46 0.67 -0.36
C LEU A 351 15.01 1.16 -0.18
N ALA A 352 14.48 1.07 1.03
CA ALA A 352 13.15 1.55 1.38
C ALA A 352 13.07 3.08 1.24
N LEU A 353 14.00 3.81 1.84
CA LEU A 353 14.05 5.27 1.77
C LEU A 353 14.19 5.75 0.33
N GLY A 354 15.10 5.14 -0.45
CA GLY A 354 15.29 5.44 -1.86
C GLY A 354 14.04 5.18 -2.68
N SER A 355 13.35 4.06 -2.44
CA SER A 355 12.09 3.75 -3.12
C SER A 355 11.01 4.78 -2.81
N GLY A 356 10.89 5.23 -1.57
CA GLY A 356 9.95 6.28 -1.17
C GLY A 356 10.25 7.63 -1.82
N LEU A 357 11.53 8.02 -1.88
CA LEU A 357 11.97 9.24 -2.55
C LEU A 357 11.63 9.24 -4.06
N VAL A 358 11.79 8.11 -4.74
CA VAL A 358 11.44 8.01 -6.17
C VAL A 358 9.93 7.97 -6.37
N LEU A 359 9.19 7.18 -5.57
CA LEU A 359 7.76 7.03 -5.72
C LEU A 359 7.01 8.34 -5.47
N PHE A 360 7.30 9.02 -4.37
CA PHE A 360 6.64 10.27 -3.97
C PHE A 360 7.38 11.53 -4.45
N GLY A 361 8.58 11.39 -4.97
CA GLY A 361 9.28 12.45 -5.67
C GLY A 361 9.03 12.40 -7.16
N PHE A 362 9.73 11.49 -7.85
CA PHE A 362 9.69 11.44 -9.31
C PHE A 362 8.31 11.09 -9.85
N ASN A 363 7.71 9.95 -9.46
CA ASN A 363 6.44 9.50 -10.02
C ASN A 363 5.25 10.42 -9.70
N LEU A 364 5.27 11.09 -8.53
CA LEU A 364 4.22 12.05 -8.15
C LEU A 364 4.26 13.32 -9.00
N TRP A 365 5.46 13.83 -9.30
CA TRP A 365 5.61 15.12 -9.98
C TRP A 365 5.76 15.01 -11.50
N ILE A 366 5.97 13.82 -12.04
CA ILE A 366 6.19 13.65 -13.48
C ILE A 366 5.01 14.11 -14.35
N PRO A 367 3.72 13.87 -14.02
CA PRO A 367 2.60 14.38 -14.82
C PRO A 367 2.60 15.91 -14.89
N THR A 368 2.82 16.57 -13.75
CA THR A 368 2.88 18.03 -13.65
C THR A 368 4.05 18.61 -14.46
N ASN A 369 5.23 17.97 -14.38
CA ASN A 369 6.40 18.41 -15.12
C ASN A 369 6.25 18.21 -16.63
N LEU A 370 5.69 17.09 -17.08
CA LEU A 370 5.42 16.87 -18.51
C LEU A 370 4.45 17.91 -19.08
N ARG A 371 3.40 18.28 -18.32
CA ARG A 371 2.49 19.36 -18.73
C ARG A 371 3.20 20.71 -18.81
N LYS A 372 4.08 21.02 -17.84
CA LYS A 372 4.92 22.23 -17.90
C LYS A 372 5.78 22.27 -19.14
N LEU A 373 6.31 21.13 -19.60
CA LEU A 373 7.12 20.99 -20.80
C LEU A 373 6.29 20.99 -22.09
N GLY A 374 4.97 21.22 -22.02
CA GLY A 374 4.09 21.34 -23.19
C GLY A 374 3.39 20.05 -23.61
N PHE A 375 3.54 18.94 -22.88
CA PHE A 375 2.82 17.70 -23.18
C PHE A 375 1.39 17.76 -22.61
N THR A 376 0.41 18.14 -23.42
CA THR A 376 -1.01 18.14 -23.04
C THR A 376 -1.53 16.75 -22.70
N GLU A 377 -0.98 15.72 -23.35
CA GLU A 377 -1.33 14.29 -23.18
C GLU A 377 -0.41 13.57 -22.18
N SER A 378 0.03 14.26 -21.12
CA SER A 378 0.96 13.68 -20.12
C SER A 378 0.45 12.36 -19.54
N ASP A 379 -0.86 12.26 -19.29
CA ASP A 379 -1.49 11.10 -18.65
C ASP A 379 -1.45 9.87 -19.59
N ALA A 380 -1.65 10.09 -20.91
CA ALA A 380 -1.52 9.06 -21.93
C ALA A 380 -0.07 8.60 -22.12
N ILE A 381 0.89 9.52 -22.07
CA ILE A 381 2.33 9.19 -22.13
C ILE A 381 2.70 8.28 -20.95
N LEU A 382 2.27 8.62 -19.76
CA LEU A 382 2.56 7.84 -18.55
C LEU A 382 1.87 6.47 -18.55
N ARG A 383 0.61 6.42 -19.02
CA ARG A 383 -0.11 5.16 -19.25
C ARG A 383 0.67 4.25 -20.20
N ASN A 384 1.09 4.78 -21.34
CA ASN A 384 1.82 4.00 -22.35
C ASN A 384 3.17 3.51 -21.83
N ALA A 385 3.91 4.36 -21.09
CA ALA A 385 5.16 3.96 -20.44
C ALA A 385 4.94 2.83 -19.41
N ALA A 386 3.89 2.94 -18.60
CA ALA A 386 3.53 1.92 -17.64
C ALA A 386 3.11 0.59 -18.31
N LEU A 387 2.32 0.66 -19.40
CA LEU A 387 1.94 -0.52 -20.19
C LEU A 387 3.14 -1.22 -20.81
N MET A 388 4.11 -0.47 -21.33
CA MET A 388 5.35 -1.03 -21.89
C MET A 388 6.20 -1.71 -20.80
N GLY A 389 6.21 -1.16 -19.59
CA GLY A 389 6.96 -1.72 -18.46
C GLY A 389 6.28 -2.93 -17.81
N PHE A 390 4.95 -3.03 -17.87
CA PHE A 390 4.19 -4.03 -17.11
C PHE A 390 4.61 -5.49 -17.38
N PRO A 391 4.85 -5.95 -18.64
CA PRO A 391 5.30 -7.32 -18.90
C PRO A 391 6.61 -7.68 -18.20
N LEU A 392 7.48 -6.69 -17.97
CA LEU A 392 8.77 -6.89 -17.29
C LEU A 392 8.59 -7.29 -15.82
N THR A 393 7.41 -7.07 -15.25
CA THR A 393 7.04 -7.49 -13.88
C THR A 393 7.11 -9.00 -13.71
N PHE A 394 6.64 -9.75 -14.72
CA PHE A 394 6.73 -11.20 -14.71
C PHE A 394 8.18 -11.68 -14.79
N VAL A 395 9.02 -10.94 -15.53
CA VAL A 395 10.46 -11.20 -15.58
C VAL A 395 11.10 -10.99 -14.20
N VAL A 396 10.72 -9.93 -13.48
CA VAL A 396 11.22 -9.68 -12.11
C VAL A 396 10.80 -10.80 -11.16
N ALA A 397 9.54 -11.23 -11.21
CA ALA A 397 9.06 -12.34 -10.38
C ALA A 397 9.83 -13.63 -10.67
N TRP A 398 10.08 -13.91 -11.95
CA TRP A 398 10.92 -15.05 -12.35
C TRP A 398 12.38 -14.90 -11.87
N MET A 399 12.99 -13.74 -12.07
CA MET A 399 14.37 -13.48 -11.64
C MET A 399 14.53 -13.67 -10.13
N TYR A 400 13.64 -13.11 -9.35
CA TYR A 400 13.69 -13.22 -7.89
C TYR A 400 13.50 -14.68 -7.42
N GLY A 401 12.50 -15.37 -7.97
CA GLY A 401 12.18 -16.74 -7.57
C GLY A 401 13.14 -17.81 -8.10
N PHE A 402 13.69 -17.61 -9.30
CA PHE A 402 14.42 -18.68 -10.02
C PHE A 402 15.87 -18.34 -10.36
N TRP A 403 16.28 -17.08 -10.37
CA TRP A 403 17.67 -16.69 -10.62
C TRP A 403 18.42 -16.31 -9.33
N SER A 404 18.11 -15.13 -8.72
CA SER A 404 18.74 -14.69 -7.46
C SER A 404 17.98 -13.51 -6.87
N SER A 405 17.62 -13.57 -5.59
CA SER A 405 16.98 -12.43 -4.91
C SER A 405 17.92 -11.23 -4.82
N LYS A 406 19.17 -11.44 -4.40
CA LYS A 406 20.21 -10.40 -4.27
C LYS A 406 20.53 -9.72 -5.59
N LYS A 407 20.79 -10.49 -6.67
CA LYS A 407 21.14 -9.94 -7.99
C LYS A 407 19.96 -9.21 -8.62
N THR A 408 18.74 -9.65 -8.39
CA THR A 408 17.52 -8.98 -8.86
C THR A 408 17.38 -7.60 -8.25
N ILE A 409 17.61 -7.45 -6.94
CA ILE A 409 17.58 -6.14 -6.27
C ILE A 409 18.66 -5.21 -6.85
N ILE A 410 19.89 -5.71 -7.00
CA ILE A 410 21.00 -4.93 -7.57
C ILE A 410 20.63 -4.43 -8.98
N LEU A 411 20.15 -5.31 -9.84
CA LEU A 411 19.79 -4.97 -11.22
C LEU A 411 18.69 -3.90 -11.27
N LEU A 412 17.59 -4.10 -10.54
CA LEU A 412 16.46 -3.16 -10.53
C LEU A 412 16.86 -1.79 -9.98
N SER A 413 17.61 -1.77 -8.89
CA SER A 413 18.10 -0.52 -8.29
C SER A 413 19.07 0.20 -9.23
N SER A 414 19.98 -0.54 -9.91
CA SER A 414 20.92 0.02 -10.88
C SER A 414 20.20 0.61 -12.10
N LEU A 415 19.25 -0.13 -12.69
CA LEU A 415 18.46 0.37 -13.82
C LEU A 415 17.68 1.63 -13.44
N THR A 416 17.07 1.64 -12.27
CA THR A 416 16.32 2.81 -11.77
C THR A 416 17.27 4.00 -11.59
N ALA A 417 18.42 3.82 -10.95
CA ALA A 417 19.41 4.88 -10.77
C ALA A 417 19.92 5.44 -12.10
N ILE A 418 20.26 4.57 -13.06
CA ILE A 418 20.73 4.96 -14.39
C ILE A 418 19.68 5.79 -15.14
N ALA A 419 18.42 5.37 -15.13
CA ALA A 419 17.35 6.12 -15.79
C ALA A 419 17.11 7.50 -15.12
N LEU A 420 17.17 7.57 -13.79
CA LEU A 420 17.06 8.84 -13.06
C LEU A 420 18.23 9.78 -13.37
N PHE A 421 19.48 9.27 -13.42
CA PHE A 421 20.62 10.08 -13.88
C PHE A 421 20.48 10.50 -15.35
N GLY A 422 19.87 9.67 -16.20
CA GLY A 422 19.50 10.04 -17.56
C GLY A 422 18.63 11.31 -17.60
N PHE A 423 17.62 11.42 -16.74
CA PHE A 423 16.81 12.64 -16.60
C PHE A 423 17.60 13.84 -16.06
N VAL A 424 18.58 13.61 -15.18
CA VAL A 424 19.44 14.69 -14.67
C VAL A 424 20.33 15.26 -15.80
N ILE A 425 20.89 14.38 -16.63
CA ILE A 425 21.81 14.77 -17.71
C ILE A 425 21.06 15.44 -18.86
N VAL A 426 19.94 14.86 -19.29
CA VAL A 426 19.15 15.35 -20.44
C VAL A 426 18.29 16.56 -20.04
N GLY A 427 17.81 16.60 -18.81
CA GLY A 427 16.97 17.70 -18.30
C GLY A 427 15.72 17.93 -19.17
N ASP A 428 15.39 19.18 -19.40
CA ASP A 428 14.22 19.58 -20.19
C ASP A 428 14.38 19.25 -21.70
N ALA A 429 15.59 18.96 -22.20
CA ALA A 429 15.82 18.57 -23.58
C ALA A 429 15.23 17.19 -23.95
N VAL A 430 14.79 16.41 -22.94
CA VAL A 430 14.08 15.14 -23.15
C VAL A 430 12.85 15.29 -24.04
N VAL A 431 12.27 16.51 -24.12
CA VAL A 431 11.12 16.85 -24.99
C VAL A 431 11.40 16.66 -26.46
N GLN A 432 12.66 16.83 -26.88
CA GLN A 432 13.06 16.80 -28.29
C GLN A 432 13.06 15.37 -28.87
N ASN A 433 13.11 14.34 -28.00
CA ASN A 433 13.15 12.95 -28.43
C ASN A 433 12.18 12.09 -27.65
N ARG A 434 11.01 11.80 -28.27
CA ARG A 434 9.96 10.96 -27.65
C ARG A 434 10.43 9.54 -27.31
N ALA A 435 11.30 8.94 -28.12
CA ALA A 435 11.82 7.60 -27.86
C ALA A 435 12.69 7.58 -26.60
N LEU A 436 13.56 8.59 -26.44
CA LEU A 436 14.37 8.77 -25.24
C LEU A 436 13.50 9.04 -24.01
N LEU A 437 12.45 9.87 -24.15
CA LEU A 437 11.50 10.12 -23.06
C LEU A 437 10.86 8.81 -22.58
N TYR A 438 10.32 7.98 -23.48
CA TYR A 438 9.74 6.69 -23.10
C TYR A 438 10.78 5.75 -22.48
N ALA A 439 11.97 5.64 -23.05
CA ALA A 439 13.03 4.80 -22.51
C ALA A 439 13.40 5.20 -21.07
N LEU A 440 13.46 6.50 -20.78
CA LEU A 440 13.75 7.00 -19.43
C LEU A 440 12.55 6.92 -18.48
N LEU A 441 11.30 6.98 -18.95
CA LEU A 441 10.09 6.90 -18.12
C LEU A 441 9.74 5.47 -17.73
N ILE A 442 9.87 4.49 -18.64
CA ILE A 442 9.51 3.09 -18.40
C ILE A 442 10.20 2.58 -17.14
N VAL A 443 11.51 2.81 -17.04
CA VAL A 443 12.33 2.24 -15.97
C VAL A 443 11.96 2.77 -14.58
N PRO A 444 11.85 4.08 -14.30
CA PRO A 444 11.45 4.55 -12.97
C PRO A 444 10.01 4.16 -12.61
N ILE A 445 9.07 4.18 -13.56
CA ILE A 445 7.67 3.85 -13.30
C ILE A 445 7.52 2.36 -12.94
N TRP A 446 8.04 1.48 -13.82
CA TRP A 446 8.01 0.04 -13.60
C TRP A 446 9.01 -0.41 -12.54
N GLY A 447 10.24 0.11 -12.60
CA GLY A 447 11.35 -0.33 -11.75
C GLY A 447 11.09 -0.05 -10.28
N ILE A 448 10.57 1.14 -9.92
CA ILE A 448 10.30 1.44 -8.52
C ILE A 448 9.15 0.60 -7.94
N SER A 449 8.12 0.33 -8.74
CA SER A 449 7.04 -0.57 -8.33
C SER A 449 7.58 -1.98 -8.06
N SER A 450 8.48 -2.45 -8.92
CA SER A 450 9.17 -3.73 -8.75
C SER A 450 10.12 -3.74 -7.55
N VAL A 451 10.85 -2.66 -7.30
CA VAL A 451 11.72 -2.51 -6.12
C VAL A 451 10.90 -2.56 -4.83
N VAL A 452 9.76 -1.88 -4.77
CA VAL A 452 8.86 -1.90 -3.60
C VAL A 452 8.30 -3.30 -3.36
N ALA A 453 7.89 -4.00 -4.42
CA ALA A 453 7.40 -5.37 -4.33
C ALA A 453 8.49 -6.31 -3.79
N VAL A 454 9.67 -6.28 -4.40
CA VAL A 454 10.82 -7.10 -3.99
C VAL A 454 11.26 -6.78 -2.56
N LEU A 455 11.31 -5.50 -2.17
CA LEU A 455 11.65 -5.06 -0.81
C LEU A 455 10.68 -5.65 0.23
N SER A 456 9.38 -5.64 -0.07
CA SER A 456 8.35 -6.17 0.83
C SER A 456 8.54 -7.66 1.08
N VAL A 457 8.84 -8.44 0.03
CA VAL A 457 9.13 -9.87 0.13
C VAL A 457 10.47 -10.09 0.83
N TYR A 458 11.53 -9.43 0.37
CA TYR A 458 12.87 -9.57 0.90
C TYR A 458 12.94 -9.28 2.40
N SER A 459 12.33 -8.19 2.86
CA SER A 459 12.28 -7.85 4.28
C SER A 459 11.53 -8.89 5.13
N SER A 460 10.58 -9.63 4.54
CA SER A 460 9.88 -10.71 5.24
C SER A 460 10.67 -12.02 5.30
N GLU A 461 11.66 -12.19 4.43
CA GLU A 461 12.47 -13.41 4.35
C GLU A 461 13.78 -13.36 5.16
N ILE A 462 14.37 -12.15 5.31
CA ILE A 462 15.69 -11.99 5.93
C ILE A 462 15.67 -11.90 7.46
N TYR A 463 14.52 -11.52 8.05
CA TYR A 463 14.43 -11.40 9.51
C TYR A 463 13.82 -12.64 10.16
N PRO A 464 14.38 -13.09 11.32
CA PRO A 464 13.81 -14.18 12.12
C PRO A 464 12.35 -13.89 12.51
N THR A 465 11.58 -14.95 12.76
CA THR A 465 10.14 -14.84 13.05
C THR A 465 9.83 -13.87 14.17
N ARG A 466 10.67 -13.82 15.22
CA ARG A 466 10.47 -12.95 16.39
C ARG A 466 10.55 -11.45 16.09
N ILE A 467 11.40 -11.04 15.14
CA ILE A 467 11.56 -9.62 14.76
C ILE A 467 11.06 -9.31 13.34
N ARG A 468 10.50 -10.31 12.63
CA ARG A 468 10.04 -10.16 11.24
C ARG A 468 9.03 -9.02 11.07
N SER A 469 8.02 -8.94 11.93
CA SER A 469 7.03 -7.86 11.88
C SER A 469 7.66 -6.48 12.09
N ARG A 470 8.74 -6.39 12.89
CA ARG A 470 9.50 -5.15 13.05
C ARG A 470 10.34 -4.83 11.83
N GLY A 471 11.00 -5.85 11.25
CA GLY A 471 11.80 -5.70 10.04
C GLY A 471 10.97 -5.24 8.84
N THR A 472 9.82 -5.86 8.60
CA THR A 472 8.87 -5.44 7.55
C THR A 472 8.26 -4.08 7.86
N GLY A 473 7.92 -3.80 9.13
CA GLY A 473 7.46 -2.50 9.59
C GLY A 473 8.51 -1.41 9.40
N PHE A 474 9.78 -1.70 9.67
CA PHE A 474 10.91 -0.81 9.41
C PHE A 474 11.04 -0.50 7.90
N ALA A 475 10.97 -1.51 7.03
CA ALA A 475 10.99 -1.32 5.58
C ALA A 475 9.85 -0.40 5.10
N ALA A 476 8.63 -0.67 5.54
CA ALA A 476 7.47 0.15 5.19
C ALA A 476 7.58 1.58 5.76
N GLY A 477 8.03 1.72 7.00
CA GLY A 477 8.23 3.01 7.65
C GLY A 477 9.32 3.85 6.98
N ALA A 478 10.46 3.25 6.64
CA ALA A 478 11.56 3.94 5.94
C ALA A 478 11.15 4.38 4.53
N SER A 479 10.38 3.57 3.79
CA SER A 479 9.85 3.97 2.49
C SER A 479 8.92 5.18 2.61
N LYS A 480 8.00 5.17 3.57
CA LYS A 480 7.12 6.32 3.83
C LYS A 480 7.90 7.55 4.30
N ALA A 481 8.93 7.36 5.13
CA ALA A 481 9.80 8.45 5.57
C ALA A 481 10.53 9.11 4.39
N GLY A 482 11.00 8.33 3.40
CA GLY A 482 11.53 8.85 2.14
C GLY A 482 10.51 9.71 1.39
N GLY A 483 9.27 9.25 1.32
CA GLY A 483 8.17 10.01 0.72
C GLY A 483 7.88 11.31 1.46
N VAL A 484 7.77 11.27 2.79
CA VAL A 484 7.58 12.48 3.62
C VAL A 484 8.72 13.46 3.42
N ALA A 485 9.98 12.97 3.46
CA ALA A 485 11.16 13.80 3.27
C ALA A 485 11.13 14.52 1.91
N MET A 486 10.84 13.80 0.82
CA MET A 486 10.78 14.40 -0.51
C MET A 486 9.71 15.47 -0.63
N ILE A 487 8.51 15.18 -0.14
CA ILE A 487 7.40 16.14 -0.23
C ILE A 487 7.65 17.34 0.68
N ALA A 488 8.23 17.13 1.86
CA ALA A 488 8.61 18.20 2.77
C ALA A 488 9.65 19.16 2.14
N LEU A 489 10.66 18.63 1.43
CA LEU A 489 11.62 19.46 0.69
C LEU A 489 10.94 20.41 -0.30
N VAL A 490 9.88 19.94 -0.97
CA VAL A 490 9.10 20.76 -1.90
C VAL A 490 8.20 21.75 -1.17
N VAL A 491 7.50 21.32 -0.11
CA VAL A 491 6.59 22.18 0.68
C VAL A 491 7.33 23.35 1.30
N PHE A 492 8.49 23.11 1.90
CA PHE A 492 9.30 24.15 2.53
C PHE A 492 10.15 24.95 1.55
N GLY A 493 10.01 24.71 0.26
CA GLY A 493 10.71 25.45 -0.78
C GLY A 493 12.21 25.17 -0.88
N ILE A 494 12.70 24.09 -0.25
CA ILE A 494 14.12 23.70 -0.26
C ILE A 494 14.50 23.11 -1.62
N ALA A 495 13.58 22.37 -2.26
CA ALA A 495 13.78 21.81 -3.58
C ALA A 495 12.66 22.22 -4.55
N ALA A 496 13.02 22.64 -5.76
CA ALA A 496 12.04 22.83 -6.82
C ALA A 496 11.61 21.47 -7.37
N PRO A 497 10.32 21.23 -7.61
CA PRO A 497 9.84 19.95 -8.14
C PRO A 497 10.07 19.83 -9.66
N SER A 498 11.26 20.20 -10.16
CA SER A 498 11.68 19.97 -11.54
C SER A 498 12.04 18.51 -11.77
N ILE A 499 11.95 18.03 -13.02
CA ILE A 499 12.32 16.65 -13.38
C ILE A 499 13.73 16.32 -12.91
N ALA A 500 14.70 17.17 -13.23
CA ALA A 500 16.10 16.92 -12.89
C ALA A 500 16.33 16.88 -11.38
N THR A 501 15.71 17.79 -10.61
CA THR A 501 15.87 17.84 -9.14
C THR A 501 15.30 16.59 -8.47
N VAL A 502 14.06 16.22 -8.82
CA VAL A 502 13.42 15.04 -8.20
C VAL A 502 14.11 13.74 -8.64
N ALA A 503 14.62 13.69 -9.87
CA ALA A 503 15.41 12.56 -10.36
C ALA A 503 16.74 12.44 -9.60
N LEU A 504 17.46 13.53 -9.37
CA LEU A 504 18.73 13.52 -8.64
C LEU A 504 18.55 13.06 -7.18
N ILE A 505 17.54 13.58 -6.49
CA ILE A 505 17.22 13.20 -5.10
C ILE A 505 16.91 11.71 -4.99
N GLY A 506 16.26 11.12 -6.00
CA GLY A 506 15.98 9.69 -6.03
C GLY A 506 17.17 8.84 -6.46
N ALA A 507 18.01 9.34 -7.40
CA ALA A 507 19.11 8.58 -7.95
C ALA A 507 20.23 8.28 -6.92
N ILE A 508 20.53 9.22 -6.04
CA ILE A 508 21.60 9.06 -5.03
C ILE A 508 21.32 7.88 -4.08
N PRO A 509 20.18 7.79 -3.37
CA PRO A 509 19.94 6.68 -2.47
C PRO A 509 19.72 5.35 -3.21
N MET A 510 19.21 5.37 -4.44
CA MET A 510 19.13 4.15 -5.25
C MET A 510 20.51 3.60 -5.60
N THR A 511 21.47 4.48 -5.95
CA THR A 511 22.87 4.10 -6.18
C THR A 511 23.53 3.57 -4.90
N LEU A 512 23.32 4.23 -3.76
CA LEU A 512 23.83 3.76 -2.46
C LEU A 512 23.26 2.39 -2.12
N SER A 513 21.98 2.15 -2.41
CA SER A 513 21.34 0.85 -2.20
C SER A 513 22.03 -0.27 -2.99
N VAL A 514 22.48 -0.01 -4.24
CA VAL A 514 23.22 -0.99 -5.04
C VAL A 514 24.49 -1.44 -4.31
N PHE A 515 25.27 -0.50 -3.80
CA PHE A 515 26.49 -0.82 -3.05
C PHE A 515 26.18 -1.57 -1.75
N LEU A 516 25.20 -1.11 -0.99
CA LEU A 516 24.82 -1.76 0.27
C LEU A 516 24.32 -3.19 0.04
N VAL A 517 23.48 -3.41 -0.98
CA VAL A 517 23.02 -4.76 -1.32
C VAL A 517 24.18 -5.64 -1.78
N PHE A 518 25.12 -5.08 -2.54
CA PHE A 518 26.29 -5.83 -3.01
C PHE A 518 27.14 -6.36 -1.84
N PHE A 519 27.43 -5.53 -0.85
CA PHE A 519 28.29 -5.87 0.29
C PHE A 519 27.54 -6.64 1.39
N PHE A 520 26.35 -6.20 1.77
CA PHE A 520 25.61 -6.68 2.96
C PHE A 520 24.35 -7.47 2.62
N GLY A 521 23.90 -7.48 1.36
CA GLY A 521 22.69 -8.19 0.96
C GLY A 521 22.87 -9.71 1.06
N ILE A 522 21.79 -10.38 1.48
CA ILE A 522 21.73 -11.83 1.65
C ILE A 522 20.98 -12.45 0.47
N GLU A 523 21.40 -13.64 0.02
CA GLU A 523 20.64 -14.43 -0.94
C GLU A 523 19.58 -15.25 -0.19
N THR A 524 18.31 -15.02 -0.51
CA THR A 524 17.18 -15.69 0.17
C THR A 524 16.60 -16.85 -0.64
N ARG A 525 16.93 -16.93 -1.93
CA ARG A 525 16.36 -17.91 -2.84
C ARG A 525 16.62 -19.35 -2.38
N LYS A 526 15.53 -20.15 -2.28
CA LYS A 526 15.54 -21.58 -1.90
C LYS A 526 16.15 -21.86 -0.53
N ARG A 527 16.32 -20.85 0.31
CA ARG A 527 16.80 -21.00 1.68
C ARG A 527 15.64 -21.02 2.65
N ARG A 528 15.71 -21.86 3.66
CA ARG A 528 14.80 -21.82 4.79
C ARG A 528 15.14 -20.63 5.68
N LEU A 529 14.14 -20.06 6.32
CA LEU A 529 14.32 -18.87 7.18
C LEU A 529 15.27 -19.16 8.34
N GLU A 530 15.23 -20.38 8.86
CA GLU A 530 16.11 -20.86 9.93
C GLU A 530 17.59 -20.94 9.49
N GLU A 531 17.84 -21.36 8.23
CA GLU A 531 19.18 -21.40 7.64
C GLU A 531 19.78 -20.01 7.46
N ILE A 532 18.95 -19.04 7.01
CA ILE A 532 19.39 -17.65 6.86
C ILE A 532 19.77 -17.07 8.21
N THR A 533 18.95 -17.32 9.23
CA THR A 533 19.21 -16.87 10.60
C THR A 533 20.49 -17.48 11.17
N ALA A 534 20.70 -18.78 11.00
CA ALA A 534 21.91 -19.48 11.51
C ALA A 534 23.19 -18.97 10.84
N ASP A 535 23.17 -18.71 9.52
CA ASP A 535 24.32 -18.16 8.80
C ASP A 535 24.69 -16.74 9.25
N GLU A 536 23.69 -15.88 9.57
CA GLU A 536 23.95 -14.54 10.08
C GLU A 536 24.53 -14.56 11.50
N PHE A 537 24.06 -15.47 12.35
CA PHE A 537 24.68 -15.69 13.66
C PHE A 537 26.14 -16.17 13.53
N ALA A 538 26.42 -17.07 12.58
CA ALA A 538 27.77 -17.56 12.33
C ALA A 538 28.74 -16.49 11.79
N ARG A 539 28.21 -15.52 10.99
CA ARG A 539 29.02 -14.40 10.46
C ARG A 539 29.30 -13.31 11.48
N ALA A 540 28.47 -13.20 12.51
CA ALA A 540 28.59 -12.18 13.55
C ALA A 540 29.48 -12.63 14.73
N ALA A 541 29.65 -13.94 14.90
CA ALA A 541 30.58 -14.54 15.87
C ALA A 541 32.01 -14.46 15.36
#